data_6a6e0aca53594f2a3249b482f4a2094f
#
_entry.id   6a6e0aca53594f2a3249b482f4a2094f
#
_cell.length_a   1.000
_cell.length_b   1.000
_cell.length_c   1.000
_cell.angle_alpha   90.00
_cell.angle_beta   90.00
_cell.angle_gamma   90.00
#
_symmetry.space_group_name_H-M   'P 1'
#
loop_
_entity.id
_entity.type
_entity.pdbx_description
1 polymer ?
#
loop_
_entity_poly.entity_id
_entity_poly.type
_entity_poly.pdbx_seq_one_letter_code
_entity_poly.pdbx_strand_id
1 'polypeptide(L)'
;MIRKATYHDMPELMEVFSRAREIMRASGNRNQWNDGYPTEDIVRKDIEEGVCYVLCNSEQSKNESSGMKGKERIIATMAFIPGPDPTYAEIHDGEWADDCPYHVIHRIAVHEPGHGAARKLFDWGFTQVRSIRIDTHKDNVIMHHILRKYGFKHCGVIFLANGDPREAYQLTL
;
A
#
# COMPACT_ATOMS: atom_id res chain seq x y z
N MET A 1 -6.15 2.64 -14.29
CA MET A 1 -6.98 1.45 -14.01
C MET A 1 -6.38 0.66 -12.86
N ILE A 2 -7.20 0.11 -11.95
CA ILE A 2 -6.72 -0.79 -10.88
C ILE A 2 -7.14 -2.22 -11.22
N ARG A 3 -6.19 -3.16 -11.10
CA ARG A 3 -6.39 -4.59 -11.37
C ARG A 3 -5.53 -5.45 -10.44
N LYS A 4 -5.85 -6.73 -10.34
CA LYS A 4 -4.95 -7.70 -9.71
C LYS A 4 -3.63 -7.79 -10.48
N ALA A 5 -2.54 -7.92 -9.73
CA ALA A 5 -1.24 -8.19 -10.29
C ALA A 5 -1.14 -9.64 -10.79
N THR A 6 -0.29 -9.86 -11.76
CA THR A 6 0.08 -11.17 -12.32
C THR A 6 1.59 -11.37 -12.20
N TYR A 7 2.08 -12.58 -12.45
CA TYR A 7 3.53 -12.84 -12.47
C TYR A 7 4.30 -12.03 -13.52
N HIS A 8 3.62 -11.63 -14.60
CA HIS A 8 4.24 -10.77 -15.63
C HIS A 8 4.55 -9.36 -15.12
N ASP A 9 3.87 -8.92 -14.05
CA ASP A 9 4.07 -7.62 -13.42
C ASP A 9 5.28 -7.60 -12.47
N MET A 10 5.84 -8.76 -12.12
CA MET A 10 6.88 -8.89 -11.09
C MET A 10 8.07 -7.95 -11.29
N PRO A 11 8.71 -7.86 -12.48
CA PRO A 11 9.85 -6.97 -12.67
C PRO A 11 9.51 -5.50 -12.38
N GLU A 12 8.35 -5.04 -12.84
CA GLU A 12 7.91 -3.65 -12.66
C GLU A 12 7.46 -3.39 -11.22
N LEU A 13 6.83 -4.37 -10.54
CA LEU A 13 6.50 -4.30 -9.12
C LEU A 13 7.76 -4.13 -8.27
N MET A 14 8.81 -4.91 -8.53
CA MET A 14 10.07 -4.81 -7.78
C MET A 14 10.76 -3.46 -8.01
N GLU A 15 10.62 -2.86 -9.19
CA GLU A 15 11.07 -1.49 -9.46
C GLU A 15 10.29 -0.47 -8.62
N VAL A 16 8.96 -0.57 -8.56
CA VAL A 16 8.10 0.30 -7.73
C VAL A 16 8.49 0.19 -6.25
N PHE A 17 8.71 -1.00 -5.72
CA PHE A 17 9.15 -1.19 -4.33
C PHE A 17 10.55 -0.64 -4.07
N SER A 18 11.49 -0.82 -5.01
CA SER A 18 12.83 -0.24 -4.90
C SER A 18 12.77 1.28 -4.84
N ARG A 19 11.99 1.89 -5.71
CA ARG A 19 11.77 3.33 -5.73
C ARG A 19 11.12 3.84 -4.45
N ALA A 20 10.13 3.13 -3.93
CA ALA A 20 9.48 3.47 -2.66
C ALA A 20 10.45 3.44 -1.48
N ARG A 21 11.37 2.46 -1.42
CA ARG A 21 12.43 2.42 -0.41
C ARG A 21 13.36 3.62 -0.50
N GLU A 22 13.78 4.01 -1.71
CA GLU A 22 14.61 5.22 -1.90
C GLU A 22 13.90 6.48 -1.36
N ILE A 23 12.62 6.65 -1.68
CA ILE A 23 11.80 7.76 -1.20
C ILE A 23 11.70 7.75 0.33
N MET A 24 11.47 6.59 0.94
CA MET A 24 11.46 6.42 2.40
C MET A 24 12.78 6.88 3.02
N ARG A 25 13.91 6.41 2.51
CA ARG A 25 15.26 6.77 3.03
C ARG A 25 15.52 8.26 2.90
N ALA A 26 15.18 8.87 1.75
CA ALA A 26 15.34 10.29 1.49
C ALA A 26 14.50 11.17 2.42
N SER A 27 13.33 10.67 2.87
CA SER A 27 12.43 11.39 3.79
C SER A 27 12.69 11.13 5.27
N GLY A 28 13.76 10.41 5.62
CA GLY A 28 14.14 10.12 7.01
C GLY A 28 13.55 8.84 7.60
N ASN A 29 12.72 8.10 6.85
CA ASN A 29 12.17 6.82 7.25
C ASN A 29 13.19 5.70 6.93
N ARG A 30 14.14 5.47 7.85
CA ARG A 30 15.28 4.56 7.63
C ARG A 30 15.05 3.16 8.17
N ASN A 31 14.03 2.95 8.99
CA ASN A 31 13.82 1.71 9.76
C ASN A 31 12.60 0.90 9.31
N GLN A 32 11.87 1.36 8.30
CA GLN A 32 10.80 0.61 7.66
C GLN A 32 11.31 -0.03 6.37
N TRP A 33 10.88 -1.25 6.08
CA TRP A 33 11.27 -2.01 4.88
C TRP A 33 12.78 -2.21 4.75
N ASN A 34 13.38 -2.71 5.81
CA ASN A 34 14.79 -3.09 5.82
C ASN A 34 15.01 -4.43 5.10
N ASP A 35 16.27 -4.78 4.85
CA ASP A 35 16.71 -6.07 4.30
C ASP A 35 16.03 -6.44 2.98
N GLY A 36 15.76 -5.45 2.12
CA GLY A 36 15.13 -5.66 0.81
C GLY A 36 13.64 -5.97 0.87
N TYR A 37 12.98 -5.78 2.03
CA TYR A 37 11.53 -5.96 2.13
C TYR A 37 10.76 -4.94 1.28
N PRO A 38 9.63 -5.31 0.63
CA PRO A 38 9.19 -6.68 0.43
C PRO A 38 10.09 -7.42 -0.58
N THR A 39 10.41 -8.67 -0.28
CA THR A 39 11.17 -9.53 -1.17
C THR A 39 10.29 -10.02 -2.33
N GLU A 40 10.92 -10.50 -3.40
CA GLU A 40 10.19 -11.11 -4.52
C GLU A 40 9.28 -12.25 -4.08
N ASP A 41 9.72 -13.08 -3.11
CA ASP A 41 8.92 -14.21 -2.59
C ASP A 41 7.64 -13.72 -1.88
N ILE A 42 7.72 -12.62 -1.13
CA ILE A 42 6.55 -12.02 -0.47
C ILE A 42 5.56 -11.50 -1.52
N VAL A 43 6.06 -10.79 -2.53
CA VAL A 43 5.22 -10.25 -3.61
C VAL A 43 4.60 -11.38 -4.44
N ARG A 44 5.36 -12.45 -4.70
CA ARG A 44 4.88 -13.65 -5.37
C ARG A 44 3.72 -14.28 -4.61
N LYS A 45 3.86 -14.43 -3.30
CA LYS A 45 2.79 -14.96 -2.44
C LYS A 45 1.54 -14.07 -2.50
N ASP A 46 1.68 -12.75 -2.43
CA ASP A 46 0.54 -11.82 -2.56
C ASP A 46 -0.19 -11.96 -3.92
N ILE A 47 0.56 -12.24 -4.99
CA ILE A 47 0.00 -12.51 -6.32
C ILE A 47 -0.75 -13.85 -6.33
N GLU A 48 -0.15 -14.90 -5.78
CA GLU A 48 -0.74 -16.25 -5.69
C GLU A 48 -2.04 -16.23 -4.88
N GLU A 49 -2.06 -15.51 -3.77
CA GLU A 49 -3.24 -15.33 -2.92
C GLU A 49 -4.28 -14.36 -3.54
N GLY A 50 -3.94 -13.71 -4.64
CA GLY A 50 -4.83 -12.78 -5.35
C GLY A 50 -5.13 -11.49 -4.58
N VAL A 51 -4.23 -11.09 -3.67
CA VAL A 51 -4.35 -9.88 -2.83
C VAL A 51 -3.46 -8.73 -3.29
N CYS A 52 -2.54 -8.94 -4.23
CA CYS A 52 -1.72 -7.90 -4.82
C CYS A 52 -2.49 -7.15 -5.91
N TYR A 53 -2.61 -5.84 -5.76
CA TYR A 53 -3.27 -4.94 -6.72
C TYR A 53 -2.32 -3.89 -7.23
N VAL A 54 -2.46 -3.56 -8.50
CA VAL A 54 -1.66 -2.53 -9.19
C VAL A 54 -2.55 -1.43 -9.74
N LEU A 55 -2.09 -0.19 -9.61
CA LEU A 55 -2.65 0.96 -10.30
C LEU A 55 -1.78 1.22 -11.54
N CYS A 56 -2.39 1.09 -12.71
CA CYS A 56 -1.72 1.33 -13.98
C CYS A 56 -2.11 2.67 -14.56
N ASN A 57 -1.13 3.32 -15.20
CA ASN A 57 -1.35 4.47 -16.06
C ASN A 57 -1.20 4.01 -17.51
N SER A 58 -2.13 4.38 -18.38
CA SER A 58 -1.93 4.23 -19.83
C SER A 58 -1.06 5.38 -20.30
N GLU A 59 0.15 5.11 -20.75
CA GLU A 59 0.90 6.10 -21.53
C GLU A 59 0.11 6.34 -22.83
N GLN A 60 -0.55 7.48 -22.91
CA GLN A 60 -1.06 7.98 -24.19
C GLN A 60 0.18 8.25 -25.05
N SER A 61 0.49 7.35 -25.98
CA SER A 61 1.47 7.66 -27.02
C SER A 61 0.93 8.88 -27.78
N LYS A 62 1.64 10.00 -27.69
CA LYS A 62 1.33 11.22 -28.44
C LYS A 62 1.49 11.05 -29.95
N ASN A 63 1.68 9.84 -30.46
CA ASN A 63 1.79 9.49 -31.86
C ASN A 63 0.65 8.56 -32.26
N GLU A 64 -0.47 9.13 -32.65
CA GLU A 64 -1.66 8.46 -33.19
C GLU A 64 -1.45 7.75 -34.54
N SER A 65 -0.21 7.62 -35.03
CA SER A 65 0.07 7.05 -36.37
C SER A 65 0.56 5.60 -36.39
N SER A 66 0.80 4.98 -35.25
CA SER A 66 1.06 3.54 -35.18
C SER A 66 0.08 2.89 -34.21
N GLY A 67 -0.77 2.00 -34.67
CA GLY A 67 -1.81 1.30 -33.89
C GLY A 67 -1.30 0.42 -32.74
N MET A 68 -0.23 0.83 -32.06
CA MET A 68 0.31 0.25 -30.85
C MET A 68 -0.43 0.85 -29.65
N LYS A 69 -1.23 0.04 -28.94
CA LYS A 69 -1.70 0.39 -27.59
C LYS A 69 -0.50 0.79 -26.75
N GLY A 70 -0.51 2.02 -26.19
CA GLY A 70 0.52 2.47 -25.27
C GLY A 70 0.74 1.42 -24.16
N LYS A 71 2.00 1.16 -23.80
CA LYS A 71 2.35 0.20 -22.76
C LYS A 71 1.77 0.68 -21.42
N GLU A 72 0.92 -0.15 -20.80
CA GLU A 72 0.48 0.09 -19.44
C GLU A 72 1.68 0.09 -18.50
N ARG A 73 1.81 1.12 -17.64
CA ARG A 73 2.87 1.22 -16.64
C ARG A 73 2.28 1.18 -15.24
N ILE A 74 2.87 0.40 -14.36
CA ILE A 74 2.51 0.34 -12.95
C ILE A 74 3.05 1.60 -12.23
N ILE A 75 2.16 2.41 -11.67
CA ILE A 75 2.51 3.63 -10.93
C ILE A 75 2.34 3.49 -9.43
N ALA A 76 1.58 2.50 -8.97
CA ALA A 76 1.41 2.18 -7.56
C ALA A 76 0.94 0.74 -7.36
N THR A 77 1.14 0.23 -6.16
CA THR A 77 0.70 -1.11 -5.75
C THR A 77 0.32 -1.14 -4.29
N MET A 78 -0.48 -2.14 -3.91
CA MET A 78 -0.79 -2.49 -2.53
C MET A 78 -1.15 -3.97 -2.41
N ALA A 79 -0.92 -4.55 -1.23
CA ALA A 79 -1.59 -5.77 -0.83
C ALA A 79 -2.88 -5.39 -0.09
N PHE A 80 -4.03 -5.87 -0.58
CA PHE A 80 -5.36 -5.60 -0.04
C PHE A 80 -5.97 -6.90 0.47
N ILE A 81 -5.90 -7.10 1.80
CA ILE A 81 -6.05 -8.40 2.46
C ILE A 81 -7.30 -8.40 3.34
N PRO A 82 -8.22 -9.37 3.20
CA PRO A 82 -9.32 -9.52 4.13
C PRO A 82 -8.83 -9.75 5.57
N GLY A 83 -9.42 -9.05 6.54
CA GLY A 83 -9.19 -9.31 7.96
C GLY A 83 -9.89 -10.60 8.44
N PRO A 84 -9.64 -11.05 9.70
CA PRO A 84 -8.78 -10.36 10.67
C PRO A 84 -7.28 -10.58 10.42
N ASP A 85 -6.48 -9.55 10.67
CA ASP A 85 -5.02 -9.64 10.64
C ASP A 85 -4.50 -9.99 12.05
N PRO A 86 -3.67 -11.05 12.20
CA PRO A 86 -3.14 -11.45 13.50
C PRO A 86 -2.37 -10.35 14.24
N THR A 87 -1.65 -9.49 13.49
CA THR A 87 -0.88 -8.38 14.09
C THR A 87 -1.76 -7.25 14.63
N TYR A 88 -3.06 -7.24 14.26
CA TYR A 88 -4.05 -6.24 14.68
C TYR A 88 -4.97 -6.76 15.79
N ALA A 89 -4.74 -7.99 16.29
CA ALA A 89 -5.53 -8.57 17.37
C ALA A 89 -5.37 -7.78 18.69
N GLU A 90 -4.17 -7.26 18.94
CA GLU A 90 -3.87 -6.41 20.09
C GLU A 90 -3.46 -5.02 19.63
N ILE A 91 -4.03 -4.00 20.24
CA ILE A 91 -3.66 -2.61 20.04
C ILE A 91 -3.33 -1.97 21.40
N HIS A 92 -2.27 -1.17 21.43
CA HIS A 92 -1.76 -0.50 22.61
C HIS A 92 -1.88 1.02 22.45
N ASP A 93 -1.90 1.73 23.58
CA ASP A 93 -1.97 3.20 23.63
C ASP A 93 -3.17 3.80 22.87
N GLY A 94 -4.27 3.03 22.82
CA GLY A 94 -5.48 3.43 22.14
C GLY A 94 -6.40 2.24 21.86
N GLU A 95 -7.33 2.43 20.93
CA GLU A 95 -8.32 1.43 20.54
C GLU A 95 -8.69 1.58 19.05
N TRP A 96 -9.12 0.49 18.43
CA TRP A 96 -9.69 0.55 17.08
C TRP A 96 -10.97 1.39 17.07
N ALA A 97 -11.25 2.08 15.96
CA ALA A 97 -12.40 2.96 15.84
C ALA A 97 -13.74 2.21 15.95
N ASP A 98 -13.78 0.97 15.51
CA ASP A 98 -14.91 0.05 15.61
C ASP A 98 -14.47 -1.40 15.37
N ASP A 99 -15.42 -2.35 15.55
CA ASP A 99 -15.22 -3.79 15.34
C ASP A 99 -15.85 -4.29 14.03
N CYS A 100 -16.12 -3.40 13.08
CA CYS A 100 -16.65 -3.81 11.77
C CYS A 100 -15.67 -4.74 11.04
N PRO A 101 -16.16 -5.67 10.23
CA PRO A 101 -15.33 -6.41 9.30
C PRO A 101 -14.51 -5.45 8.43
N TYR A 102 -13.22 -5.67 8.33
CA TYR A 102 -12.28 -4.76 7.67
C TYR A 102 -11.36 -5.48 6.69
N HIS A 103 -10.77 -4.72 5.78
CA HIS A 103 -9.59 -5.13 5.03
C HIS A 103 -8.37 -4.37 5.52
N VAL A 104 -7.21 -4.97 5.28
CA VAL A 104 -5.91 -4.36 5.60
C VAL A 104 -5.22 -3.97 4.31
N ILE A 105 -4.61 -2.79 4.32
CA ILE A 105 -3.67 -2.39 3.27
C ILE A 105 -2.26 -2.59 3.81
N HIS A 106 -1.54 -3.53 3.23
CA HIS A 106 -0.11 -3.73 3.44
C HIS A 106 0.69 -3.38 2.19
N ARG A 107 1.97 -3.09 2.36
CA ARG A 107 2.94 -2.91 1.28
C ARG A 107 2.48 -1.92 0.20
N ILE A 108 1.82 -0.82 0.63
CA ILE A 108 1.46 0.25 -0.30
C ILE A 108 2.73 0.97 -0.77
N ALA A 109 2.89 1.08 -2.07
CA ALA A 109 4.02 1.75 -2.69
C ALA A 109 3.58 2.56 -3.90
N VAL A 110 4.23 3.70 -4.11
CA VAL A 110 4.04 4.55 -5.28
C VAL A 110 5.39 4.78 -5.97
N HIS A 111 5.40 4.77 -7.31
CA HIS A 111 6.60 5.00 -8.09
C HIS A 111 7.05 6.46 -7.99
N GLU A 112 6.10 7.39 -8.05
CA GLU A 112 6.35 8.84 -7.94
C GLU A 112 5.35 9.46 -6.96
N PRO A 113 5.83 10.13 -5.90
CA PRO A 113 4.97 10.81 -4.95
C PRO A 113 4.34 12.08 -5.56
N GLY A 114 3.25 12.56 -4.97
CA GLY A 114 2.64 13.85 -5.34
C GLY A 114 1.53 13.76 -6.39
N HIS A 115 1.33 12.61 -7.05
CA HIS A 115 0.32 12.46 -8.12
C HIS A 115 -0.99 11.79 -7.68
N GLY A 116 -1.23 11.67 -6.37
CA GLY A 116 -2.48 11.15 -5.82
C GLY A 116 -2.69 9.64 -6.02
N ALA A 117 -1.65 8.88 -6.36
CA ALA A 117 -1.77 7.44 -6.60
C ALA A 117 -2.25 6.66 -5.37
N ALA A 118 -1.75 6.97 -4.18
CA ALA A 118 -2.21 6.36 -2.94
C ALA A 118 -3.70 6.64 -2.69
N ARG A 119 -4.15 7.88 -2.93
CA ARG A 119 -5.57 8.23 -2.82
C ARG A 119 -6.45 7.38 -3.75
N LYS A 120 -6.03 7.18 -5.00
CA LYS A 120 -6.78 6.34 -5.95
C LYS A 120 -6.89 4.89 -5.48
N LEU A 121 -5.85 4.36 -4.82
CA LEU A 121 -5.90 3.03 -4.21
C LEU A 121 -6.88 2.99 -3.04
N PHE A 122 -6.92 4.01 -2.18
CA PHE A 122 -7.89 4.10 -1.08
C PHE A 122 -9.32 4.25 -1.62
N ASP A 123 -9.55 5.16 -2.58
CA ASP A 123 -10.87 5.35 -3.20
C ASP A 123 -11.40 4.02 -3.75
N TRP A 124 -10.54 3.27 -4.45
CA TRP A 124 -10.91 1.95 -4.96
C TRP A 124 -11.16 0.94 -3.81
N GLY A 125 -10.32 0.91 -2.79
CA GLY A 125 -10.48 0.02 -1.63
C GLY A 125 -11.84 0.22 -0.95
N PHE A 126 -12.27 1.47 -0.79
CA PHE A 126 -13.58 1.79 -0.22
C PHE A 126 -14.77 1.52 -1.15
N THR A 127 -14.54 1.23 -2.43
CA THR A 127 -15.60 0.63 -3.27
C THR A 127 -15.79 -0.87 -2.99
N GLN A 128 -14.83 -1.53 -2.36
CA GLN A 128 -14.86 -2.96 -2.07
C GLN A 128 -15.34 -3.26 -0.64
N VAL A 129 -14.98 -2.41 0.32
CA VAL A 129 -15.27 -2.59 1.74
C VAL A 129 -15.56 -1.28 2.43
N ARG A 130 -16.24 -1.33 3.58
CA ARG A 130 -16.56 -0.15 4.37
C ARG A 130 -15.46 0.26 5.34
N SER A 131 -14.66 -0.69 5.82
CA SER A 131 -13.64 -0.43 6.84
C SER A 131 -12.28 -0.90 6.35
N ILE A 132 -11.28 -0.03 6.50
CA ILE A 132 -9.88 -0.32 6.17
C ILE A 132 -9.01 0.03 7.36
N ARG A 133 -8.11 -0.90 7.71
CA ARG A 133 -7.03 -0.70 8.67
C ARG A 133 -5.68 -0.68 7.95
N ILE A 134 -4.77 0.15 8.44
CA ILE A 134 -3.42 0.28 7.89
C ILE A 134 -2.46 0.69 9.00
N ASP A 135 -1.23 0.22 8.93
CA ASP A 135 -0.17 0.63 9.84
C ASP A 135 1.03 1.21 9.07
N THR A 136 1.82 2.01 9.78
CA THR A 136 3.05 2.57 9.24
C THR A 136 4.07 2.84 10.35
N HIS A 137 5.35 2.93 9.99
CA HIS A 137 6.40 3.28 10.93
C HIS A 137 6.27 4.75 11.39
N LYS A 138 6.61 5.03 12.65
CA LYS A 138 6.53 6.39 13.22
C LYS A 138 7.29 7.45 12.40
N ASP A 139 8.38 7.08 11.74
CA ASP A 139 9.20 7.96 10.93
C ASP A 139 8.69 8.16 9.50
N ASN A 140 7.61 7.47 9.12
CA ASN A 140 7.01 7.62 7.80
C ASN A 140 6.07 8.84 7.74
N VAL A 141 6.66 10.03 7.82
CA VAL A 141 5.92 11.30 7.85
C VAL A 141 5.04 11.51 6.62
N ILE A 142 5.47 10.99 5.46
CA ILE A 142 4.72 11.06 4.21
C ILE A 142 3.41 10.27 4.36
N MET A 143 3.49 9.02 4.83
CA MET A 143 2.30 8.18 4.99
C MET A 143 1.36 8.73 6.07
N HIS A 144 1.89 9.20 7.21
CA HIS A 144 1.08 9.86 8.23
C HIS A 144 0.28 11.04 7.67
N HIS A 145 0.93 11.88 6.84
CA HIS A 145 0.25 13.00 6.21
C HIS A 145 -0.85 12.53 5.24
N ILE A 146 -0.55 11.53 4.40
CA ILE A 146 -1.50 10.98 3.43
C ILE A 146 -2.72 10.39 4.14
N LEU A 147 -2.51 9.57 5.17
CA LEU A 147 -3.58 8.92 5.92
C LEU A 147 -4.50 9.94 6.61
N ARG A 148 -3.93 10.90 7.33
CA ARG A 148 -4.70 11.95 8.00
C ARG A 148 -5.48 12.82 7.02
N LYS A 149 -4.84 13.22 5.92
CA LYS A 149 -5.48 14.02 4.87
C LYS A 149 -6.63 13.28 4.19
N TYR A 150 -6.54 11.96 4.07
CA TYR A 150 -7.62 11.13 3.53
C TYR A 150 -8.79 10.97 4.49
N GLY A 151 -8.54 11.03 5.79
CA GLY A 151 -9.55 10.90 6.85
C GLY A 151 -9.37 9.71 7.78
N PHE A 152 -8.27 8.95 7.63
CA PHE A 152 -7.94 7.89 8.58
C PHE A 152 -7.66 8.48 9.97
N LYS A 153 -8.17 7.80 11.00
CA LYS A 153 -7.93 8.15 12.40
C LYS A 153 -6.79 7.30 12.94
N HIS A 154 -5.87 7.93 13.65
CA HIS A 154 -4.89 7.23 14.45
C HIS A 154 -5.58 6.52 15.61
N CYS A 155 -5.33 5.23 15.76
CA CYS A 155 -6.01 4.36 16.72
C CYS A 155 -5.11 3.92 17.88
N GLY A 156 -3.79 3.89 17.69
CA GLY A 156 -2.83 3.42 18.68
C GLY A 156 -1.62 2.78 18.04
N VAL A 157 -1.00 1.85 18.75
CA VAL A 157 0.23 1.15 18.34
C VAL A 157 -0.02 -0.35 18.27
N ILE A 158 0.41 -0.97 17.18
CA ILE A 158 0.48 -2.44 17.04
C ILE A 158 1.94 -2.88 16.98
N PHE A 159 2.20 -4.15 17.23
CA PHE A 159 3.54 -4.72 17.13
C PHE A 159 3.57 -5.79 16.05
N LEU A 160 4.56 -5.72 15.18
CA LEU A 160 4.84 -6.77 14.20
C LEU A 160 5.36 -8.04 14.92
N ALA A 161 5.40 -9.16 14.20
CA ALA A 161 5.87 -10.43 14.77
C ALA A 161 7.30 -10.37 15.32
N ASN A 162 8.16 -9.50 14.77
CA ASN A 162 9.52 -9.24 15.26
C ASN A 162 9.58 -8.27 16.46
N GLY A 163 8.43 -7.77 16.93
CA GLY A 163 8.33 -6.82 18.03
C GLY A 163 8.44 -5.33 17.65
N ASP A 164 8.63 -5.01 16.37
CA ASP A 164 8.70 -3.64 15.92
C ASP A 164 7.35 -2.92 16.02
N PRO A 165 7.29 -1.72 16.65
CA PRO A 165 6.05 -0.96 16.75
C PRO A 165 5.65 -0.32 15.42
N ARG A 166 4.35 -0.19 15.22
CA ARG A 166 3.74 0.53 14.10
C ARG A 166 2.58 1.37 14.59
N GLU A 167 2.45 2.55 14.02
CA GLU A 167 1.30 3.43 14.23
C GLU A 167 0.11 2.92 13.43
N ALA A 168 -0.98 2.63 14.11
CA ALA A 168 -2.18 2.02 13.54
C ALA A 168 -3.25 3.05 13.21
N TYR A 169 -3.89 2.88 12.08
CA TYR A 169 -4.93 3.75 11.56
C TYR A 169 -6.15 2.95 11.10
N GLN A 170 -7.34 3.53 11.23
CA GLN A 170 -8.58 2.98 10.69
C GLN A 170 -9.46 4.08 10.10
N LEU A 171 -10.17 3.75 9.04
CA LEU A 171 -11.29 4.51 8.51
C LEU A 171 -12.43 3.57 8.15
N THR A 172 -13.64 3.90 8.60
CA THR A 172 -14.90 3.22 8.26
C THR A 172 -15.84 4.25 7.65
N LEU A 173 -16.39 3.96 6.45
CA LEU A 173 -17.34 4.79 5.71
C LEU A 173 -18.77 4.26 5.81
#